data_4e00dde0466e5cd7accc06ab372e60f3
#
_entry.id   4e00dde0466e5cd7accc06ab372e60f3
#
_cell.length_a   1.000
_cell.length_b   1.000
_cell.length_c   1.000
_cell.angle_alpha   90.00
_cell.angle_beta   90.00
_cell.angle_gamma   90.00
#
_symmetry.space_group_name_H-M   'P 1'
#
loop_
_entity.id
_entity.type
_entity.pdbx_description
1 polymer ?
#
loop_
_entity_poly.entity_id
_entity_poly.type
_entity_poly.pdbx_seq_one_letter_code
_entity_poly.pdbx_strand_id
1 'polypeptide(L)'
;MREMFQHRGMRLLVVANLVSMIGSGMNAAAVIWYILQATHSEVSLGLLVALQTLPSLILLPFTGVIIDREDRRHLMMGLDVARGLIILIVAILALTHHVRVWQLYGMTILISVGFWMFWPTINALVQELSPEAGLLDANSLMLAAVQGGWVLAGAMVDRKSVV
;
A
#
# COMPACT_ATOMS: atom_id res chain seq x y z
N MET A 1 16.57 19.26 -4.03
CA MET A 1 15.49 19.21 -3.02
C MET A 1 14.59 20.46 -2.98
N ARG A 2 15.08 21.70 -2.79
CA ARG A 2 14.17 22.87 -2.72
C ARG A 2 13.35 23.11 -3.98
N GLU A 3 13.89 22.94 -5.15
CA GLU A 3 13.20 23.16 -6.44
C GLU A 3 12.13 22.10 -6.71
N MET A 4 12.32 20.84 -6.27
CA MET A 4 11.34 19.79 -6.41
C MET A 4 10.09 20.00 -5.56
N PHE A 5 10.24 20.59 -4.37
CA PHE A 5 9.08 20.99 -3.56
C PHE A 5 8.29 22.18 -4.13
N GLN A 6 8.82 22.88 -5.12
CA GLN A 6 8.09 23.95 -5.84
C GLN A 6 7.09 23.35 -6.85
N HIS A 7 7.32 22.14 -7.34
CA HIS A 7 6.36 21.46 -8.22
C HIS A 7 5.17 20.90 -7.40
N ARG A 8 4.01 21.52 -7.57
CA ARG A 8 2.77 21.16 -6.87
C ARG A 8 2.43 19.66 -7.03
N GLY A 9 2.67 19.09 -8.22
CA GLY A 9 2.44 17.67 -8.48
C GLY A 9 3.28 16.75 -7.61
N MET A 10 4.58 17.02 -7.48
CA MET A 10 5.49 16.22 -6.66
C MET A 10 5.11 16.27 -5.17
N ARG A 11 4.77 17.45 -4.65
CA ARG A 11 4.33 17.56 -3.24
C ARG A 11 3.07 16.73 -2.96
N LEU A 12 2.09 16.84 -3.85
CA LEU A 12 0.84 16.09 -3.72
C LEU A 12 1.11 14.58 -3.79
N LEU A 13 1.98 14.14 -4.69
CA LEU A 13 2.37 12.74 -4.83
C LEU A 13 3.02 12.20 -3.55
N VAL A 14 3.99 12.95 -2.99
CA VAL A 14 4.70 12.56 -1.76
C VAL A 14 3.73 12.47 -0.57
N VAL A 15 2.88 13.49 -0.38
CA VAL A 15 1.92 13.52 0.72
C VAL A 15 0.88 12.41 0.57
N ALA A 16 0.33 12.22 -0.62
CA ALA A 16 -0.63 11.15 -0.89
C ALA A 16 -0.02 9.77 -0.62
N ASN A 17 1.22 9.55 -1.08
CA ASN A 17 1.93 8.31 -0.83
C ASN A 17 2.22 8.08 0.66
N LEU A 18 2.66 9.10 1.39
CA LEU A 18 2.87 9.01 2.84
C LEU A 18 1.58 8.58 3.58
N VAL A 19 0.47 9.27 3.31
CA VAL A 19 -0.83 8.96 3.91
C VAL A 19 -1.29 7.54 3.54
N SER A 20 -1.14 7.15 2.28
CA SER A 20 -1.48 5.84 1.78
C SER A 20 -0.65 4.73 2.45
N MET A 21 0.65 4.96 2.68
CA MET A 21 1.53 4.00 3.36
C MET A 21 1.24 3.89 4.86
N ILE A 22 0.87 4.98 5.53
CA ILE A 22 0.37 4.92 6.92
C ILE A 22 -0.87 4.02 6.98
N GLY A 23 -1.85 4.25 6.12
CA GLY A 23 -3.06 3.42 6.07
C GLY A 23 -2.77 1.95 5.79
N SER A 24 -1.85 1.67 4.85
CA SER A 24 -1.42 0.30 4.52
C SER A 24 -0.73 -0.39 5.68
N GLY A 25 0.16 0.30 6.38
CA GLY A 25 0.86 -0.24 7.55
C GLY A 25 -0.10 -0.53 8.71
N MET A 26 -1.04 0.37 9.00
CA MET A 26 -2.07 0.15 10.02
C MET A 26 -2.97 -1.05 9.67
N ASN A 27 -3.38 -1.15 8.39
CA ASN A 27 -4.18 -2.29 7.92
C ASN A 27 -3.41 -3.61 8.07
N ALA A 28 -2.13 -3.65 7.66
CA ALA A 28 -1.30 -4.85 7.79
C ALA A 28 -1.19 -5.30 9.25
N ALA A 29 -0.92 -4.38 10.18
CA ALA A 29 -0.85 -4.69 11.60
C ALA A 29 -2.20 -5.20 12.15
N ALA A 30 -3.31 -4.57 11.78
CA ALA A 30 -4.65 -4.97 12.21
C ALA A 30 -5.03 -6.37 11.71
N VAL A 31 -4.72 -6.69 10.45
CA VAL A 31 -5.00 -8.01 9.86
C VAL A 31 -4.17 -9.11 10.53
N ILE A 32 -2.88 -8.87 10.71
CA ILE A 32 -1.99 -9.82 11.41
C ILE A 32 -2.50 -10.09 12.83
N TRP A 33 -2.80 -9.01 13.57
CA TRP A 33 -3.33 -9.10 14.92
C TRP A 33 -4.63 -9.89 14.99
N TYR A 34 -5.59 -9.56 14.12
CA TYR A 34 -6.90 -10.23 14.11
C TYR A 34 -6.78 -11.72 13.77
N ILE A 35 -6.00 -12.07 12.74
CA ILE A 35 -5.79 -13.48 12.36
C ILE A 35 -5.14 -14.25 13.50
N LEU A 36 -4.12 -13.69 14.14
CA LEU A 36 -3.45 -14.35 15.26
C LEU A 36 -4.39 -14.57 16.43
N GLN A 37 -5.21 -13.59 16.80
CA GLN A 37 -6.21 -13.74 17.87
C GLN A 37 -7.32 -14.74 17.52
N ALA A 38 -7.77 -14.77 16.27
CA ALA A 38 -8.88 -15.61 15.85
C ALA A 38 -8.48 -17.07 15.65
N THR A 39 -7.23 -17.33 15.24
CA THR A 39 -6.77 -18.68 14.86
C THR A 39 -5.80 -19.30 15.84
N HIS A 40 -5.11 -18.49 16.65
CA HIS A 40 -4.00 -18.91 17.52
C HIS A 40 -2.95 -19.76 16.79
N SER A 41 -2.74 -19.53 15.49
CA SER A 41 -1.93 -20.36 14.61
C SER A 41 -0.93 -19.54 13.80
N GLU A 42 0.35 -19.85 13.97
CA GLU A 42 1.42 -19.27 13.17
C GLU A 42 1.34 -19.68 11.68
N VAL A 43 0.79 -20.86 11.41
CA VAL A 43 0.56 -21.33 10.03
C VAL A 43 -0.40 -20.42 9.29
N SER A 44 -1.41 -19.86 9.99
CA SER A 44 -2.35 -18.88 9.43
C SER A 44 -1.66 -17.56 9.04
N LEU A 45 -0.62 -17.14 9.77
CA LEU A 45 0.23 -16.01 9.38
C LEU A 45 1.11 -16.36 8.17
N GLY A 46 1.67 -17.55 8.14
CA GLY A 46 2.42 -18.05 6.97
C GLY A 46 1.57 -18.06 5.70
N LEU A 47 0.31 -18.48 5.81
CA LEU A 47 -0.65 -18.43 4.71
C LEU A 47 -0.94 -17.00 4.27
N LEU A 48 -1.09 -16.06 5.21
CA LEU A 48 -1.27 -14.64 4.90
C LEU A 48 -0.11 -14.10 4.04
N VAL A 49 1.13 -14.39 4.43
CA VAL A 49 2.33 -13.99 3.69
C VAL A 49 2.37 -14.64 2.29
N ALA A 50 2.03 -15.91 2.19
CA ALA A 50 1.94 -16.60 0.91
C ALA A 50 0.89 -15.95 -0.01
N LEU A 51 -0.29 -15.61 0.51
CA LEU A 51 -1.35 -14.95 -0.25
C LEU A 51 -1.01 -13.51 -0.65
N GLN A 52 -0.12 -12.85 0.08
CA GLN A 52 0.43 -11.55 -0.34
C GLN A 52 1.42 -11.67 -1.50
N THR A 53 2.17 -12.77 -1.57
CA THR A 53 3.28 -12.92 -2.51
C THR A 53 2.84 -13.63 -3.80
N LEU A 54 2.01 -14.66 -3.71
CA LEU A 54 1.59 -15.47 -4.87
C LEU A 54 0.97 -14.66 -6.02
N PRO A 55 0.02 -13.74 -5.78
CA PRO A 55 -0.57 -12.96 -6.86
C PRO A 55 0.46 -12.12 -7.61
N SER A 56 1.49 -11.63 -6.91
CA SER A 56 2.55 -10.82 -7.51
C SER A 56 3.38 -11.60 -8.52
N LEU A 57 3.72 -12.85 -8.22
CA LEU A 57 4.50 -13.70 -9.12
C LEU A 57 3.73 -13.98 -10.42
N ILE A 58 2.41 -14.15 -10.33
CA ILE A 58 1.55 -14.43 -11.48
C ILE A 58 1.36 -13.17 -12.34
N LEU A 59 1.22 -12.00 -11.70
CA LEU A 59 0.89 -10.75 -12.39
C LEU A 59 2.12 -9.98 -12.90
N LEU A 60 3.31 -10.28 -12.40
CA LEU A 60 4.54 -9.59 -12.77
C LEU A 60 4.73 -9.40 -14.28
N PRO A 61 4.55 -10.42 -15.15
CA PRO A 61 4.71 -10.26 -16.60
C PRO A 61 3.65 -9.36 -17.25
N PHE A 62 2.49 -9.16 -16.62
CA PHE A 62 1.40 -8.37 -17.17
C PHE A 62 1.42 -6.90 -16.70
N THR A 63 2.10 -6.61 -15.60
CA THR A 63 2.12 -5.26 -15.01
C THR A 63 2.70 -4.21 -15.94
N GLY A 64 3.79 -4.52 -16.65
CA GLY A 64 4.40 -3.61 -17.62
C GLY A 64 3.44 -3.21 -18.74
N VAL A 65 2.76 -4.19 -19.34
CA VAL A 65 1.81 -3.95 -20.42
C VAL A 65 0.63 -3.06 -20.00
N ILE A 66 0.13 -3.24 -18.77
CA ILE A 66 -0.98 -2.44 -18.26
C ILE A 66 -0.52 -1.00 -18.02
N ILE A 67 0.65 -0.81 -17.38
CA ILE A 67 1.20 0.51 -17.06
C ILE A 67 1.52 1.31 -18.32
N ASP A 68 1.97 0.65 -19.39
CA ASP A 68 2.31 1.31 -20.66
C ASP A 68 1.06 1.74 -21.44
N ARG A 69 -0.10 1.12 -21.21
CA ARG A 69 -1.35 1.42 -21.92
C ARG A 69 -2.26 2.43 -21.20
N GLU A 70 -2.07 2.59 -19.91
CA GLU A 70 -2.95 3.41 -19.06
C GLU A 70 -2.26 4.70 -18.63
N ASP A 71 -3.05 5.74 -18.38
CA ASP A 71 -2.56 6.95 -17.72
C ASP A 71 -2.12 6.63 -16.29
N ARG A 72 -0.83 6.75 -16.02
CA ARG A 72 -0.17 6.39 -14.75
C ARG A 72 -0.82 7.05 -13.54
N ARG A 73 -1.26 8.30 -13.69
CA ARG A 73 -1.91 9.06 -12.64
C ARG A 73 -3.30 8.49 -12.32
N HIS A 74 -4.09 8.20 -13.35
CA HIS A 74 -5.42 7.61 -13.17
C HIS A 74 -5.32 6.19 -12.64
N LEU A 75 -4.34 5.42 -13.10
CA LEU A 75 -4.07 4.08 -12.58
C LEU A 75 -3.74 4.10 -11.08
N MET A 76 -2.82 4.98 -10.64
CA MET A 76 -2.48 5.12 -9.22
C MET A 76 -3.68 5.52 -8.36
N MET A 77 -4.44 6.53 -8.80
CA MET A 77 -5.64 6.95 -8.07
C MET A 77 -6.68 5.83 -7.99
N GLY A 78 -6.87 5.09 -9.07
CA GLY A 78 -7.79 3.94 -9.11
C GLY A 78 -7.36 2.83 -8.14
N LEU A 79 -6.08 2.49 -8.10
CA LEU A 79 -5.53 1.48 -7.19
C LEU A 79 -5.67 1.91 -5.72
N ASP A 80 -5.40 3.19 -5.40
CA ASP A 80 -5.55 3.70 -4.04
C ASP A 80 -7.01 3.75 -3.59
N VAL A 81 -7.91 4.19 -4.45
CA VAL A 81 -9.37 4.20 -4.17
C VAL A 81 -9.89 2.77 -3.98
N ALA A 82 -9.54 1.85 -4.88
CA ALA A 82 -9.96 0.45 -4.77
C ALA A 82 -9.47 -0.16 -3.46
N ARG A 83 -8.19 0.04 -3.11
CA ARG A 83 -7.63 -0.41 -1.84
C ARG A 83 -8.36 0.22 -0.64
N GLY A 84 -8.59 1.52 -0.66
CA GLY A 84 -9.31 2.22 0.40
C GLY A 84 -10.73 1.69 0.59
N LEU A 85 -11.45 1.41 -0.48
CA LEU A 85 -12.80 0.82 -0.43
C LEU A 85 -12.79 -0.61 0.15
N ILE A 86 -11.83 -1.45 -0.28
CA ILE A 86 -11.69 -2.81 0.25
C ILE A 86 -11.44 -2.78 1.76
N ILE A 87 -10.51 -1.93 2.22
CA ILE A 87 -10.20 -1.77 3.64
C ILE A 87 -11.42 -1.25 4.40
N LEU A 88 -12.15 -0.27 3.86
CA LEU A 88 -13.33 0.29 4.47
C LEU A 88 -14.44 -0.76 4.65
N ILE A 89 -14.70 -1.58 3.63
CA ILE A 89 -15.70 -2.65 3.70
C ILE A 89 -15.35 -3.62 4.82
N VAL A 90 -14.08 -4.06 4.89
CA VAL A 90 -13.66 -5.00 5.94
C VAL A 90 -13.67 -4.34 7.32
N ALA A 91 -13.33 -3.05 7.43
CA ALA A 91 -13.43 -2.31 8.68
C ALA A 91 -14.87 -2.23 9.18
N ILE A 92 -15.84 -1.99 8.30
CA ILE A 92 -17.27 -2.01 8.66
C ILE A 92 -17.70 -3.40 9.13
N LEU A 93 -17.28 -4.46 8.44
CA LEU A 93 -17.57 -5.83 8.86
C LEU A 93 -16.94 -6.16 10.23
N ALA A 94 -15.76 -5.63 10.52
CA ALA A 94 -15.11 -5.79 11.81
C ALA A 94 -15.86 -5.05 12.93
N LEU A 95 -16.30 -3.83 12.68
CA LEU A 95 -17.09 -3.04 13.63
C LEU A 95 -18.46 -3.68 13.95
N THR A 96 -19.05 -4.36 12.97
CA THR A 96 -20.32 -5.09 13.12
C THR A 96 -20.16 -6.52 13.65
N HIS A 97 -18.93 -6.92 14.01
CA HIS A 97 -18.59 -8.28 14.46
C HIS A 97 -18.92 -9.40 13.44
N HIS A 98 -19.01 -9.06 12.14
CA HIS A 98 -19.30 -10.02 11.07
C HIS A 98 -18.06 -10.43 10.28
N VAL A 99 -16.86 -9.96 10.66
CA VAL A 99 -15.62 -10.32 9.97
C VAL A 99 -15.23 -11.78 10.24
N ARG A 100 -14.84 -12.47 9.17
CA ARG A 100 -14.32 -13.85 9.22
C ARG A 100 -12.91 -13.91 8.65
N VAL A 101 -12.10 -14.83 9.13
CA VAL A 101 -10.68 -14.97 8.72
C VAL A 101 -10.51 -15.11 7.19
N TRP A 102 -11.39 -15.89 6.53
CA TRP A 102 -11.32 -16.06 5.08
C TRP A 102 -11.56 -14.74 4.29
N GLN A 103 -12.35 -13.81 4.85
CA GLN A 103 -12.56 -12.48 4.25
C GLN A 103 -11.28 -11.65 4.30
N LEU A 104 -10.50 -11.76 5.38
CA LEU A 104 -9.20 -11.12 5.51
C LEU A 104 -8.19 -11.68 4.51
N TYR A 105 -8.20 -12.98 4.27
CA TYR A 105 -7.38 -13.57 3.22
C TYR A 105 -7.80 -13.07 1.82
N GLY A 106 -9.09 -13.03 1.54
CA GLY A 106 -9.62 -12.47 0.29
C GLY A 106 -9.24 -11.00 0.09
N MET A 107 -9.38 -10.18 1.13
CA MET A 107 -8.93 -8.79 1.15
C MET A 107 -7.43 -8.69 0.85
N THR A 108 -6.62 -9.52 1.48
CA THR A 108 -5.16 -9.54 1.31
C THR A 108 -4.77 -9.83 -0.15
N ILE A 109 -5.41 -10.80 -0.79
CA ILE A 109 -5.18 -11.12 -2.21
C ILE A 109 -5.52 -9.91 -3.09
N LEU A 110 -6.70 -9.29 -2.89
CA LEU A 110 -7.14 -8.15 -3.69
C LEU A 110 -6.21 -6.95 -3.52
N ILE A 111 -5.79 -6.65 -2.30
CA ILE A 111 -4.86 -5.55 -2.01
C ILE A 111 -3.48 -5.83 -2.60
N SER A 112 -2.99 -7.08 -2.52
CA SER A 112 -1.66 -7.43 -3.02
C SER A 112 -1.56 -7.25 -4.53
N VAL A 113 -2.60 -7.59 -5.29
CA VAL A 113 -2.67 -7.34 -6.74
C VAL A 113 -2.44 -5.85 -7.05
N GLY A 114 -3.15 -4.96 -6.35
CA GLY A 114 -3.00 -3.52 -6.54
C GLY A 114 -1.63 -3.00 -6.07
N PHE A 115 -1.11 -3.52 -4.98
CA PHE A 115 0.17 -3.08 -4.40
C PHE A 115 1.37 -3.36 -5.32
N TRP A 116 1.38 -4.49 -6.02
CA TRP A 116 2.45 -4.83 -6.95
C TRP A 116 2.43 -4.01 -8.24
N MET A 117 1.25 -3.56 -8.67
CA MET A 117 1.14 -2.60 -9.76
C MET A 117 1.54 -1.19 -9.34
N PHE A 118 1.38 -0.86 -8.07
CA PHE A 118 1.65 0.46 -7.52
C PHE A 118 3.14 0.86 -7.66
N TRP A 119 4.08 -0.02 -7.31
CA TRP A 119 5.52 0.27 -7.32
C TRP A 119 6.07 0.65 -8.70
N PRO A 120 5.89 -0.14 -9.75
CA PRO A 120 6.38 0.25 -11.07
C PRO A 120 5.64 1.49 -11.60
N THR A 121 4.36 1.67 -11.29
CA THR A 121 3.59 2.86 -11.71
C THR A 121 4.11 4.13 -11.05
N ILE A 122 4.41 4.10 -9.73
CA ILE A 122 4.96 5.27 -9.03
C ILE A 122 6.35 5.63 -9.53
N ASN A 123 7.20 4.64 -9.81
CA ASN A 123 8.54 4.88 -10.36
C ASN A 123 8.45 5.54 -11.75
N ALA A 124 7.55 5.07 -12.60
CA ALA A 124 7.31 5.66 -13.91
C ALA A 124 6.75 7.09 -13.81
N LEU A 125 5.85 7.36 -12.86
CA LEU A 125 5.29 8.69 -12.63
C LEU A 125 6.33 9.65 -12.06
N VAL A 126 7.21 9.19 -11.16
CA VAL A 126 8.32 9.99 -10.63
C VAL A 126 9.29 10.38 -11.74
N GLN A 127 9.60 9.48 -12.66
CA GLN A 127 10.43 9.77 -13.83
C GLN A 127 9.79 10.83 -14.75
N GLU A 128 8.48 10.78 -14.94
CA GLU A 128 7.74 11.74 -15.77
C GLU A 128 7.68 13.14 -15.12
N LEU A 129 7.56 13.21 -13.78
CA LEU A 129 7.43 14.46 -13.05
C LEU A 129 8.77 15.11 -12.68
N SER A 130 9.88 14.39 -12.83
CA SER A 130 11.20 14.85 -12.40
C SER A 130 12.12 15.11 -13.58
N PRO A 131 12.84 16.23 -13.64
CA PRO A 131 13.95 16.41 -14.58
C PRO A 131 15.03 15.34 -14.32
N GLU A 132 15.76 14.94 -15.38
CA GLU A 132 16.82 13.93 -15.26
C GLU A 132 17.83 14.21 -14.15
N ALA A 133 18.21 15.46 -13.97
CA ALA A 133 19.13 15.91 -12.91
C ALA A 133 18.54 15.79 -11.47
N GLY A 134 17.23 15.61 -11.32
CA GLY A 134 16.54 15.54 -10.03
C GLY A 134 16.00 14.14 -9.68
N LEU A 135 16.17 13.14 -10.53
CA LEU A 135 15.60 11.81 -10.33
C LEU A 135 16.07 11.13 -9.04
N LEU A 136 17.35 11.27 -8.69
CA LEU A 136 17.89 10.70 -7.45
C LEU A 136 17.23 11.31 -6.21
N ASP A 137 17.07 12.63 -6.19
CA ASP A 137 16.41 13.35 -5.10
C ASP A 137 14.92 12.96 -5.00
N ALA A 138 14.24 12.82 -6.15
CA ALA A 138 12.84 12.41 -6.22
C ALA A 138 12.62 11.00 -5.68
N ASN A 139 13.45 10.04 -6.11
CA ASN A 139 13.39 8.67 -5.62
C ASN A 139 13.70 8.57 -4.13
N SER A 140 14.69 9.33 -3.64
CA SER A 140 15.04 9.37 -2.22
C SER A 140 13.87 9.91 -1.37
N LEU A 141 13.21 10.96 -1.85
CA LEU A 141 12.05 11.54 -1.19
C LEU A 141 10.86 10.58 -1.16
N MET A 142 10.61 9.88 -2.27
CA MET A 142 9.54 8.86 -2.32
C MET A 142 9.84 7.69 -1.39
N LEU A 143 11.08 7.21 -1.36
CA LEU A 143 11.49 6.15 -0.44
C LEU A 143 11.34 6.60 1.02
N ALA A 144 11.72 7.83 1.34
CA ALA A 144 11.53 8.41 2.68
C ALA A 144 10.03 8.51 3.05
N ALA A 145 9.16 8.89 2.11
CA ALA A 145 7.72 8.93 2.34
C ALA A 145 7.15 7.53 2.61
N VAL A 146 7.56 6.52 1.83
CA VAL A 146 7.14 5.13 2.02
C VAL A 146 7.60 4.59 3.37
N GLN A 147 8.88 4.67 3.66
CA GLN A 147 9.45 4.15 4.91
C GLN A 147 8.94 4.93 6.13
N GLY A 148 8.83 6.25 6.00
CA GLY A 148 8.24 7.12 7.02
C GLY A 148 6.79 6.74 7.32
N GLY A 149 6.00 6.42 6.28
CA GLY A 149 4.62 5.95 6.43
C GLY A 149 4.53 4.65 7.24
N TRP A 150 5.39 3.67 6.95
CA TRP A 150 5.44 2.41 7.70
C TRP A 150 5.87 2.61 9.15
N VAL A 151 6.88 3.44 9.41
CA VAL A 151 7.34 3.76 10.78
C VAL A 151 6.24 4.46 11.57
N LEU A 152 5.57 5.45 10.97
CA LEU A 152 4.46 6.15 11.62
C LEU A 152 3.29 5.20 11.91
N ALA A 153 2.95 4.31 10.98
CA ALA A 153 1.92 3.30 11.20
C ALA A 153 2.27 2.40 12.40
N GLY A 154 3.50 1.90 12.48
CA GLY A 154 3.98 1.11 13.62
C GLY A 154 3.86 1.86 14.95
N ALA A 155 4.31 3.11 14.99
CA ALA A 155 4.22 3.95 16.19
C ALA A 155 2.76 4.25 16.62
N MET A 156 1.83 4.35 15.66
CA MET A 156 0.40 4.56 15.95
C MET A 156 -0.27 3.30 16.49
N VAL A 157 0.13 2.13 16.01
CA VAL A 157 -0.38 0.84 16.49
C VAL A 157 0.14 0.55 17.90
N ASP A 158 1.43 0.77 18.16
CA ASP A 158 2.07 0.52 19.46
C ASP A 158 1.42 1.35 20.60
N ARG A 159 1.08 2.62 20.34
CA ARG A 159 0.38 3.46 21.32
C ARG A 159 -0.97 2.92 21.78
N LYS A 160 -1.67 2.12 20.96
CA LYS A 160 -2.97 1.53 21.30
C LYS A 160 -2.84 0.20 22.05
N SER A 161 -1.67 -0.43 22.01
CA SER A 161 -1.41 -1.68 22.73
C SER A 161 -0.98 -1.47 24.19
N VAL A 162 -0.76 -0.22 24.61
CA VAL A 162 -0.33 0.15 25.99
C VAL A 162 -1.51 0.61 26.86
N VAL A 163 -2.75 0.59 26.37
CA VAL A 163 -3.99 0.86 27.12
C VAL A 163 -4.86 -0.40 27.09
#